data_206ece97419a5f1f9d2cb13a9009365c
#
_entry.id   206ece97419a5f1f9d2cb13a9009365c
#
_cell.length_a   1.000
_cell.length_b   1.000
_cell.length_c   1.000
_cell.angle_alpha   90.00
_cell.angle_beta   90.00
_cell.angle_gamma   90.00
#
_symmetry.space_group_name_H-M   'P 1'
#
loop_
_entity.id
_entity.type
_entity.pdbx_description
1 polymer ?
#
loop_
_entity_poly.entity_id
_entity_poly.type
_entity_poly.pdbx_seq_one_letter_code
_entity_poly.pdbx_strand_id
1 'polypeptide(L)'
;MTVKHQGIIVHCAATQPDWMKGDSIQRQVDEITKWHKDRGFRTSGYHIVIGRNGEVADGRALGTTGAHAKGNNSDIGICLIGGFGSDADDIATDHFTAPQLNALYRTIKDLQEKYGIRTDKIIGHNRISSKACPGFRVQKWLAGEEVARNRTQPERTKPTQSKTVKASAATVAASVGTSATALSGMDQTSQYIILGFAGITILFGIYIMRERLKSWASGWR
;
A
#
# COMPACT_ATOMS: atom_id res chain seq x y z
N MET A 1 -0.62 -7.61 -28.44
CA MET A 1 0.58 -7.88 -27.60
C MET A 1 0.44 -7.07 -26.33
N THR A 2 0.63 -7.70 -25.16
CA THR A 2 0.61 -7.01 -23.87
C THR A 2 1.96 -6.34 -23.64
N VAL A 3 1.97 -5.06 -23.25
CA VAL A 3 3.19 -4.31 -22.96
C VAL A 3 3.77 -4.80 -21.62
N LYS A 4 5.06 -5.11 -21.61
CA LYS A 4 5.80 -5.37 -20.36
C LYS A 4 6.30 -4.04 -19.80
N HIS A 5 5.65 -3.56 -18.75
CA HIS A 5 6.08 -2.33 -18.06
C HIS A 5 7.40 -2.57 -17.32
N GLN A 6 8.35 -1.63 -17.47
CA GLN A 6 9.68 -1.72 -16.85
C GLN A 6 9.98 -0.53 -15.93
N GLY A 7 9.12 0.49 -15.94
CA GLY A 7 9.27 1.70 -15.14
C GLY A 7 7.93 2.33 -14.77
N ILE A 8 8.00 3.32 -13.91
CA ILE A 8 6.88 4.17 -13.50
C ILE A 8 7.29 5.62 -13.68
N ILE A 9 6.43 6.40 -14.33
CA ILE A 9 6.61 7.84 -14.48
C ILE A 9 5.46 8.54 -13.76
N VAL A 10 5.80 9.33 -12.75
CA VAL A 10 4.83 10.11 -11.99
C VAL A 10 4.65 11.48 -12.65
N HIS A 11 3.39 11.88 -12.79
CA HIS A 11 2.93 13.14 -13.37
C HIS A 11 2.00 13.89 -12.41
N CYS A 12 1.72 15.15 -12.69
CA CYS A 12 0.59 15.89 -12.15
C CYS A 12 -0.32 16.37 -13.28
N ALA A 13 -1.58 16.61 -12.94
CA ALA A 13 -2.56 17.17 -13.87
C ALA A 13 -2.39 18.68 -14.09
N ALA A 14 -1.55 19.33 -13.27
CA ALA A 14 -1.36 20.78 -13.22
C ALA A 14 -2.69 21.55 -12.99
N THR A 15 -3.60 20.97 -12.23
CA THR A 15 -4.90 21.56 -11.87
C THR A 15 -4.78 22.32 -10.55
N GLN A 16 -5.68 23.30 -10.34
CA GLN A 16 -5.85 23.98 -9.06
C GLN A 16 -6.21 22.99 -7.94
N PRO A 17 -5.88 23.30 -6.68
CA PRO A 17 -6.17 22.41 -5.54
C PRO A 17 -7.65 22.08 -5.33
N ASP A 18 -8.55 22.97 -5.75
CA ASP A 18 -10.00 22.84 -5.64
C ASP A 18 -10.67 22.38 -6.95
N TRP A 19 -9.89 22.07 -7.98
CA TRP A 19 -10.43 21.61 -9.27
C TRP A 19 -11.28 20.36 -9.09
N MET A 20 -12.55 20.46 -9.51
CA MET A 20 -13.57 19.41 -9.37
C MET A 20 -13.68 18.86 -7.93
N LYS A 21 -13.55 19.77 -6.93
CA LYS A 21 -13.66 19.43 -5.51
C LYS A 21 -15.08 18.90 -5.22
N GLY A 22 -15.16 17.69 -4.66
CA GLY A 22 -16.42 17.01 -4.37
C GLY A 22 -16.92 16.08 -5.47
N ASP A 23 -16.33 16.11 -6.65
CA ASP A 23 -16.60 15.11 -7.68
C ASP A 23 -15.86 13.80 -7.39
N SER A 24 -16.42 12.69 -7.89
CA SER A 24 -15.76 11.38 -7.80
C SER A 24 -14.47 11.36 -8.62
N ILE A 25 -13.53 10.53 -8.22
CA ILE A 25 -12.28 10.36 -8.98
C ILE A 25 -12.56 9.92 -10.43
N GLN A 26 -13.60 9.13 -10.68
CA GLN A 26 -13.95 8.71 -12.03
C GLN A 26 -14.34 9.90 -12.91
N ARG A 27 -15.13 10.86 -12.41
CA ARG A 27 -15.45 12.09 -13.15
C ARG A 27 -14.20 12.91 -13.47
N GLN A 28 -13.25 13.00 -12.54
CA GLN A 28 -11.96 13.67 -12.78
C GLN A 28 -11.15 12.95 -13.87
N VAL A 29 -11.14 11.62 -13.88
CA VAL A 29 -10.52 10.81 -14.95
C VAL A 29 -11.20 11.04 -16.30
N ASP A 30 -12.52 11.11 -16.32
CA ASP A 30 -13.30 11.34 -17.54
C ASP A 30 -12.97 12.70 -18.14
N GLU A 31 -12.87 13.75 -17.33
CA GLU A 31 -12.50 15.09 -17.79
C GLU A 31 -11.05 15.14 -18.32
N ILE A 32 -10.09 14.53 -17.64
CA ILE A 32 -8.72 14.39 -18.15
C ILE A 32 -8.70 13.61 -19.45
N THR A 33 -9.52 12.57 -19.55
CA THR A 33 -9.65 11.78 -20.78
C THR A 33 -10.21 12.61 -21.92
N LYS A 34 -11.19 13.46 -21.65
CA LYS A 34 -11.71 14.42 -22.62
C LYS A 34 -10.62 15.38 -23.12
N TRP A 35 -9.85 16.00 -22.21
CA TRP A 35 -8.73 16.86 -22.60
C TRP A 35 -7.69 16.15 -23.46
N HIS A 36 -7.46 14.85 -23.20
CA HIS A 36 -6.57 14.06 -24.02
C HIS A 36 -7.15 13.77 -25.40
N LYS A 37 -8.46 13.45 -25.47
CA LYS A 37 -9.17 13.25 -26.77
C LYS A 37 -9.18 14.52 -27.62
N ASP A 38 -9.41 15.67 -27.01
CA ASP A 38 -9.39 16.98 -27.69
C ASP A 38 -8.00 17.29 -28.30
N ARG A 39 -6.93 16.67 -27.76
CA ARG A 39 -5.57 16.69 -28.30
C ARG A 39 -5.23 15.56 -29.27
N GLY A 40 -6.24 14.77 -29.69
CA GLY A 40 -6.08 13.68 -30.66
C GLY A 40 -5.67 12.33 -30.05
N PHE A 41 -5.73 12.17 -28.72
CA PHE A 41 -5.47 10.87 -28.10
C PHE A 41 -6.73 9.99 -28.17
N ARG A 42 -6.55 8.67 -28.21
CA ARG A 42 -7.70 7.75 -28.25
C ARG A 42 -8.43 7.65 -26.90
N THR A 43 -7.72 7.85 -25.79
CA THR A 43 -8.23 7.80 -24.41
C THR A 43 -7.25 8.52 -23.48
N SER A 44 -7.40 8.38 -22.16
CA SER A 44 -6.43 8.91 -21.19
C SER A 44 -5.01 8.58 -21.59
N GLY A 45 -4.08 9.51 -21.42
CA GLY A 45 -2.66 9.28 -21.59
C GLY A 45 -2.06 8.47 -20.43
N TYR A 46 -2.62 8.64 -19.23
CA TYR A 46 -2.15 8.01 -17.99
C TYR A 46 -2.83 6.67 -17.74
N HIS A 47 -2.12 5.75 -17.10
CA HIS A 47 -2.67 4.46 -16.70
C HIS A 47 -3.47 4.55 -15.40
N ILE A 48 -2.97 5.34 -14.46
CA ILE A 48 -3.55 5.51 -13.12
C ILE A 48 -3.67 7.00 -12.81
N VAL A 49 -4.77 7.38 -12.17
CA VAL A 49 -4.99 8.74 -11.67
C VAL A 49 -5.29 8.68 -10.18
N ILE A 50 -4.68 9.57 -9.39
CA ILE A 50 -4.84 9.62 -7.93
C ILE A 50 -5.43 10.97 -7.56
N GLY A 51 -6.61 10.94 -6.94
CA GLY A 51 -7.34 12.10 -6.46
C GLY A 51 -6.75 12.67 -5.17
N ARG A 52 -7.11 13.90 -4.85
CA ARG A 52 -6.60 14.60 -3.64
C ARG A 52 -7.02 13.95 -2.32
N ASN A 53 -8.12 13.22 -2.31
CA ASN A 53 -8.58 12.42 -1.15
C ASN A 53 -7.88 11.05 -1.03
N GLY A 54 -6.99 10.69 -1.98
CA GLY A 54 -6.27 9.42 -2.03
C GLY A 54 -7.03 8.30 -2.76
N GLU A 55 -8.17 8.61 -3.39
CA GLU A 55 -8.83 7.67 -4.29
C GLU A 55 -7.97 7.41 -5.53
N VAL A 56 -7.94 6.16 -5.97
CA VAL A 56 -7.18 5.69 -7.13
C VAL A 56 -8.15 5.19 -8.19
N ALA A 57 -8.00 5.65 -9.41
CA ALA A 57 -8.80 5.16 -10.53
C ALA A 57 -7.95 4.85 -11.75
N ASP A 58 -8.45 3.92 -12.56
CA ASP A 58 -7.83 3.54 -13.82
C ASP A 58 -8.16 4.57 -14.91
N GLY A 59 -7.15 4.95 -15.68
CA GLY A 59 -7.31 5.74 -16.89
C GLY A 59 -7.21 4.85 -18.13
N ARG A 60 -5.99 4.60 -18.59
CA ARG A 60 -5.69 3.66 -19.66
C ARG A 60 -5.37 2.29 -19.08
N ALA A 61 -5.86 1.22 -19.71
CA ALA A 61 -5.64 -0.14 -19.23
C ALA A 61 -4.14 -0.45 -19.06
N LEU A 62 -3.76 -1.01 -17.91
CA LEU A 62 -2.42 -1.58 -17.69
C LEU A 62 -2.16 -2.70 -18.72
N GLY A 63 -0.92 -2.84 -19.16
CA GLY A 63 -0.54 -3.76 -20.23
C GLY A 63 -0.72 -3.18 -21.64
N THR A 64 -1.14 -1.91 -21.75
CA THR A 64 -1.16 -1.15 -23.03
C THR A 64 -0.12 -0.02 -23.01
N THR A 65 0.30 0.43 -24.18
CA THR A 65 1.19 1.60 -24.28
C THR A 65 0.44 2.87 -23.88
N GLY A 66 0.99 3.65 -22.96
CA GLY A 66 0.49 4.95 -22.54
C GLY A 66 0.62 6.03 -23.62
N ALA A 67 0.25 7.26 -23.26
CA ALA A 67 0.49 8.46 -24.08
C ALA A 67 0.79 9.66 -23.15
N HIS A 68 1.76 9.49 -22.24
CA HIS A 68 2.09 10.45 -21.19
C HIS A 68 3.54 10.96 -21.24
N ALA A 69 4.45 10.20 -21.84
CA ALA A 69 5.86 10.55 -21.91
C ALA A 69 6.47 10.05 -23.22
N LYS A 70 6.71 10.94 -24.19
CA LYS A 70 7.30 10.59 -25.49
C LYS A 70 8.62 9.84 -25.29
N GLY A 71 8.74 8.67 -25.93
CA GLY A 71 9.89 7.78 -25.80
C GLY A 71 9.84 6.81 -24.61
N ASN A 72 8.94 7.04 -23.64
CA ASN A 72 8.82 6.23 -22.43
C ASN A 72 7.35 5.79 -22.16
N ASN A 73 6.52 5.74 -23.19
CA ASN A 73 5.10 5.40 -23.07
C ASN A 73 4.86 3.91 -22.75
N SER A 74 5.87 3.05 -22.81
CA SER A 74 5.82 1.67 -22.32
C SER A 74 5.83 1.58 -20.79
N ASP A 75 6.30 2.63 -20.09
CA ASP A 75 6.26 2.69 -18.64
C ASP A 75 4.86 3.07 -18.14
N ILE A 76 4.57 2.76 -16.88
CA ILE A 76 3.29 3.08 -16.26
C ILE A 76 3.26 4.57 -15.92
N GLY A 77 2.32 5.31 -16.50
CA GLY A 77 2.07 6.72 -16.13
C GLY A 77 1.08 6.81 -14.99
N ILE A 78 1.49 7.42 -13.87
CA ILE A 78 0.62 7.76 -12.74
C ILE A 78 0.45 9.28 -12.71
N CYS A 79 -0.77 9.77 -12.67
CA CYS A 79 -1.09 11.20 -12.60
C CYS A 79 -1.70 11.57 -11.25
N LEU A 80 -1.15 12.57 -10.59
CA LEU A 80 -1.70 13.18 -9.37
C LEU A 80 -2.59 14.38 -9.74
N ILE A 81 -3.81 14.45 -9.23
CA ILE A 81 -4.66 15.64 -9.36
C ILE A 81 -4.05 16.77 -8.54
N GLY A 82 -3.88 17.95 -9.13
CA GLY A 82 -3.21 19.10 -8.50
C GLY A 82 -1.90 19.45 -9.19
N GLY A 83 -1.02 20.12 -8.48
CA GLY A 83 0.31 20.50 -8.94
C GLY A 83 0.34 21.77 -9.79
N PHE A 84 -0.72 22.59 -9.77
CA PHE A 84 -0.72 23.90 -10.41
C PHE A 84 0.35 24.81 -9.78
N GLY A 85 1.16 25.46 -10.60
CA GLY A 85 2.18 26.39 -10.14
C GLY A 85 3.39 25.75 -9.45
N SER A 86 3.54 24.43 -9.51
CA SER A 86 4.67 23.73 -8.88
C SER A 86 5.96 23.84 -9.70
N ASP A 87 7.09 23.88 -9.03
CA ASP A 87 8.43 23.77 -9.60
C ASP A 87 9.01 22.35 -9.45
N ALA A 88 10.03 22.04 -10.23
CA ALA A 88 10.58 20.68 -10.34
C ALA A 88 11.19 20.15 -9.04
N ASP A 89 11.58 21.02 -8.13
CA ASP A 89 12.30 20.71 -6.89
C ASP A 89 11.51 21.05 -5.62
N ASP A 90 10.21 21.36 -5.75
CA ASP A 90 9.35 21.66 -4.61
C ASP A 90 9.20 20.47 -3.67
N ILE A 91 8.68 20.74 -2.47
CA ILE A 91 8.32 19.70 -1.51
C ILE A 91 6.95 19.14 -1.89
N ALA A 92 6.85 17.81 -2.02
CA ALA A 92 5.61 17.16 -2.49
C ALA A 92 4.37 17.56 -1.66
N THR A 93 4.51 17.79 -0.36
CA THR A 93 3.42 18.18 0.55
C THR A 93 2.90 19.60 0.33
N ASP A 94 3.62 20.45 -0.40
CA ASP A 94 3.16 21.81 -0.70
C ASP A 94 2.07 21.80 -1.77
N HIS A 95 2.06 20.77 -2.62
CA HIS A 95 1.13 20.66 -3.76
C HIS A 95 0.14 19.50 -3.63
N PHE A 96 0.48 18.46 -2.86
CA PHE A 96 -0.29 17.24 -2.76
C PHE A 96 -0.64 16.90 -1.32
N THR A 97 -1.82 16.34 -1.10
CA THR A 97 -2.31 16.00 0.24
C THR A 97 -1.65 14.73 0.78
N ALA A 98 -1.62 14.57 2.09
CA ALA A 98 -1.10 13.36 2.73
C ALA A 98 -1.86 12.07 2.29
N PRO A 99 -3.20 12.04 2.18
CA PRO A 99 -3.91 10.89 1.60
C PRO A 99 -3.46 10.54 0.19
N GLN A 100 -3.25 11.57 -0.66
CA GLN A 100 -2.80 11.40 -2.04
C GLN A 100 -1.39 10.83 -2.14
N LEU A 101 -0.44 11.36 -1.37
CA LEU A 101 0.94 10.85 -1.31
C LEU A 101 1.01 9.44 -0.72
N ASN A 102 0.19 9.14 0.28
CA ASN A 102 0.05 7.78 0.81
C ASN A 102 -0.50 6.80 -0.23
N ALA A 103 -1.48 7.21 -1.04
CA ALA A 103 -2.00 6.41 -2.14
C ALA A 103 -0.94 6.20 -3.22
N LEU A 104 -0.20 7.25 -3.59
CA LEU A 104 0.91 7.16 -4.54
C LEU A 104 1.96 6.13 -4.08
N TYR A 105 2.39 6.21 -2.81
CA TYR A 105 3.36 5.27 -2.27
C TYR A 105 2.88 3.82 -2.37
N ARG A 106 1.64 3.54 -1.91
CA ARG A 106 1.06 2.18 -1.99
C ARG A 106 0.95 1.70 -3.43
N THR A 107 0.42 2.52 -4.34
CA THR A 107 0.30 2.19 -5.76
C THR A 107 1.65 1.85 -6.38
N ILE A 108 2.70 2.62 -6.06
CA ILE A 108 4.06 2.33 -6.52
C ILE A 108 4.53 0.97 -6.00
N LYS A 109 4.34 0.67 -4.71
CA LYS A 109 4.78 -0.61 -4.12
C LYS A 109 4.04 -1.81 -4.72
N ASP A 110 2.74 -1.70 -4.92
CA ASP A 110 1.93 -2.75 -5.54
C ASP A 110 2.36 -3.00 -7.01
N LEU A 111 2.69 -1.95 -7.75
CA LEU A 111 3.19 -2.07 -9.12
C LEU A 111 4.63 -2.63 -9.18
N GLN A 112 5.48 -2.28 -8.21
CA GLN A 112 6.81 -2.87 -8.07
C GLN A 112 6.72 -4.38 -7.85
N GLU A 113 5.86 -4.80 -6.93
CA GLU A 113 5.64 -6.23 -6.65
C GLU A 113 5.07 -6.95 -7.88
N LYS A 114 4.05 -6.37 -8.52
CA LYS A 114 3.35 -6.99 -9.64
C LYS A 114 4.21 -7.14 -10.90
N TYR A 115 5.02 -6.14 -11.22
CA TYR A 115 5.77 -6.07 -12.49
C TYR A 115 7.29 -6.23 -12.33
N GLY A 116 7.80 -6.37 -11.11
CA GLY A 116 9.24 -6.46 -10.83
C GLY A 116 9.98 -5.15 -11.14
N ILE A 117 9.32 -3.98 -10.98
CA ILE A 117 9.90 -2.68 -11.33
C ILE A 117 10.91 -2.27 -10.26
N ARG A 118 12.14 -1.98 -10.68
CA ARG A 118 13.21 -1.53 -9.79
C ARG A 118 12.97 -0.08 -9.35
N THR A 119 13.40 0.27 -8.13
CA THR A 119 13.23 1.61 -7.57
C THR A 119 13.88 2.71 -8.42
N ASP A 120 15.04 2.42 -9.05
CA ASP A 120 15.71 3.37 -9.94
C ASP A 120 14.94 3.67 -11.26
N LYS A 121 13.94 2.85 -11.59
CA LYS A 121 13.03 3.02 -12.74
C LYS A 121 11.73 3.76 -12.38
N ILE A 122 11.62 4.28 -11.16
CA ILE A 122 10.49 5.09 -10.70
C ILE A 122 10.95 6.55 -10.69
N ILE A 123 10.43 7.33 -11.61
CA ILE A 123 10.90 8.71 -11.84
C ILE A 123 9.73 9.69 -11.96
N GLY A 124 10.01 10.96 -11.75
CA GLY A 124 9.11 12.05 -12.16
C GLY A 124 9.29 12.39 -13.63
N HIS A 125 8.26 12.93 -14.26
CA HIS A 125 8.34 13.41 -15.66
C HIS A 125 9.43 14.49 -15.83
N ASN A 126 9.70 15.30 -14.81
CA ASN A 126 10.79 16.28 -14.76
C ASN A 126 12.21 15.66 -14.86
N ARG A 127 12.34 14.34 -14.77
CA ARG A 127 13.63 13.66 -14.98
C ARG A 127 13.97 13.47 -16.46
N ILE A 128 12.95 13.44 -17.32
CA ILE A 128 13.06 13.12 -18.75
C ILE A 128 12.50 14.22 -19.65
N SER A 129 12.05 15.33 -19.08
CA SER A 129 11.57 16.50 -19.80
C SER A 129 11.96 17.78 -19.05
N SER A 130 11.90 18.93 -19.75
CA SER A 130 12.13 20.25 -19.16
C SER A 130 10.96 20.78 -18.33
N LYS A 131 9.86 20.02 -18.19
CA LYS A 131 8.67 20.42 -17.43
C LYS A 131 8.89 20.19 -15.94
N ALA A 132 8.28 21.02 -15.10
CA ALA A 132 8.31 20.85 -13.65
C ALA A 132 7.59 19.56 -13.15
N CYS A 133 6.63 19.05 -13.93
CA CYS A 133 5.78 17.89 -13.60
C CYS A 133 6.59 16.67 -13.10
N PRO A 134 6.26 16.08 -11.95
CA PRO A 134 5.06 16.32 -11.13
C PRO A 134 5.16 17.48 -10.14
N GLY A 135 6.23 18.25 -10.08
CA GLY A 135 6.43 19.34 -9.14
C GLY A 135 7.28 18.96 -7.92
N PHE A 136 7.92 17.81 -7.96
CA PHE A 136 8.86 17.36 -6.93
C PHE A 136 9.79 16.26 -7.48
N ARG A 137 10.90 15.99 -6.79
CA ARG A 137 11.84 14.91 -7.15
C ARG A 137 11.33 13.57 -6.58
N VAL A 138 10.69 12.77 -7.44
CA VAL A 138 10.03 11.50 -7.05
C VAL A 138 10.97 10.54 -6.34
N GLN A 139 12.20 10.34 -6.82
CA GLN A 139 13.16 9.42 -6.20
C GLN A 139 13.58 9.90 -4.80
N LYS A 140 13.79 11.22 -4.62
CA LYS A 140 14.13 11.80 -3.31
C LYS A 140 12.96 11.66 -2.33
N TRP A 141 11.74 11.94 -2.80
CA TRP A 141 10.53 11.78 -2.00
C TRP A 141 10.33 10.31 -1.59
N LEU A 142 10.44 9.38 -2.55
CA LEU A 142 10.24 7.95 -2.30
C LEU A 142 11.25 7.40 -1.27
N ALA A 143 12.52 7.79 -1.36
CA ALA A 143 13.54 7.43 -0.37
C ALA A 143 13.23 8.01 1.01
N GLY A 144 12.72 9.25 1.10
CA GLY A 144 12.27 9.86 2.35
C GLY A 144 11.09 9.11 2.98
N GLU A 145 10.09 8.72 2.19
CA GLU A 145 8.94 7.94 2.63
C GLU A 145 9.35 6.55 3.14
N GLU A 146 10.27 5.87 2.45
CA GLU A 146 10.79 4.56 2.90
C GLU A 146 11.49 4.67 4.24
N VAL A 147 12.35 5.69 4.44
CA VAL A 147 13.02 5.95 5.72
C VAL A 147 12.02 6.28 6.83
N ALA A 148 11.05 7.15 6.56
CA ALA A 148 10.03 7.52 7.53
C ALA A 148 9.18 6.32 7.96
N ARG A 149 8.74 5.50 7.00
CA ARG A 149 7.93 4.30 7.28
C ARG A 149 8.71 3.22 8.01
N ASN A 150 9.99 3.04 7.69
CA ASN A 150 10.86 2.11 8.41
C ASN A 150 11.09 2.54 9.86
N ARG A 151 11.14 3.85 10.14
CA ARG A 151 11.24 4.38 11.51
C ARG A 151 9.95 4.23 12.31
N THR A 152 8.79 4.30 11.65
CA THR A 152 7.48 4.18 12.31
C THR A 152 7.00 2.75 12.44
N GLN A 153 7.58 1.79 11.71
CA GLN A 153 7.32 0.38 11.94
C GLN A 153 7.99 -0.03 13.27
N PRO A 154 7.21 -0.51 14.26
CA PRO A 154 7.82 -1.10 15.44
C PRO A 154 8.74 -2.22 14.98
N GLU A 155 9.94 -2.26 15.57
CA GLU A 155 10.92 -3.32 15.30
C GLU A 155 10.21 -4.68 15.37
N ARG A 156 10.31 -5.48 14.31
CA ARG A 156 9.65 -6.79 14.22
C ARG A 156 10.22 -7.68 15.32
N THR A 157 9.58 -7.70 16.47
CA THR A 157 9.95 -8.63 17.55
C THR A 157 9.78 -10.04 17.03
N LYS A 158 10.84 -10.85 17.17
CA LYS A 158 10.79 -12.28 16.82
C LYS A 158 9.58 -12.90 17.56
N PRO A 159 8.86 -13.88 16.96
CA PRO A 159 7.72 -14.52 17.62
C PRO A 159 8.02 -14.97 19.06
N THR A 160 9.24 -15.47 19.30
CA THR A 160 9.73 -15.88 20.63
C THR A 160 9.86 -14.74 21.64
N GLN A 161 9.90 -13.47 21.19
CA GLN A 161 9.96 -12.28 22.05
C GLN A 161 8.61 -11.62 22.24
N SER A 162 7.59 -12.00 21.49
CA SER A 162 6.23 -11.46 21.60
C SER A 162 5.63 -11.77 22.95
N LYS A 163 5.20 -10.74 23.70
CA LYS A 163 4.49 -10.89 24.98
C LYS A 163 3.23 -11.75 24.83
N THR A 164 2.49 -11.59 23.72
CA THR A 164 1.29 -12.36 23.42
C THR A 164 1.60 -13.83 23.17
N VAL A 165 2.63 -14.13 22.38
CA VAL A 165 3.05 -15.53 22.12
C VAL A 165 3.51 -16.21 23.42
N LYS A 166 4.32 -15.52 24.23
CA LYS A 166 4.76 -16.01 25.54
C LYS A 166 3.60 -16.23 26.49
N ALA A 167 2.64 -15.30 26.56
CA ALA A 167 1.44 -15.42 27.39
C ALA A 167 0.57 -16.60 26.95
N SER A 168 0.33 -16.78 25.66
CA SER A 168 -0.44 -17.90 25.12
C SER A 168 0.23 -19.26 25.42
N ALA A 169 1.56 -19.32 25.25
CA ALA A 169 2.32 -20.53 25.60
C ALA A 169 2.26 -20.85 27.11
N ALA A 170 2.37 -19.82 27.96
CA ALA A 170 2.24 -19.98 29.41
C ALA A 170 0.82 -20.43 29.82
N THR A 171 -0.24 -19.90 29.18
CA THR A 171 -1.62 -20.32 29.43
C THR A 171 -1.83 -21.78 29.06
N VAL A 172 -1.33 -22.23 27.91
CA VAL A 172 -1.41 -23.62 27.47
C VAL A 172 -0.69 -24.54 28.49
N ALA A 173 0.55 -24.17 28.89
CA ALA A 173 1.34 -24.94 29.85
C ALA A 173 0.64 -25.02 31.25
N ALA A 174 0.09 -23.90 31.72
CA ALA A 174 -0.64 -23.87 33.00
C ALA A 174 -1.90 -24.73 32.95
N SER A 175 -2.66 -24.69 31.84
CA SER A 175 -3.89 -25.51 31.68
C SER A 175 -3.57 -27.00 31.71
N VAL A 176 -2.45 -27.45 31.14
CA VAL A 176 -2.01 -28.84 31.18
C VAL A 176 -1.58 -29.23 32.60
N GLY A 177 -0.78 -28.39 33.26
CA GLY A 177 -0.29 -28.66 34.63
C GLY A 177 -1.40 -28.73 35.67
N THR A 178 -2.33 -27.77 35.67
CA THR A 178 -3.46 -27.76 36.65
C THR A 178 -4.45 -28.88 36.42
N SER A 179 -4.68 -29.32 35.17
CA SER A 179 -5.55 -30.46 34.90
C SER A 179 -4.99 -31.77 35.47
N ALA A 180 -3.67 -31.96 35.40
CA ALA A 180 -3.03 -33.19 35.93
C ALA A 180 -3.12 -33.30 37.45
N THR A 181 -3.03 -32.19 38.20
CA THR A 181 -3.13 -32.20 39.68
C THR A 181 -4.56 -32.18 40.20
N ALA A 182 -5.51 -31.63 39.45
CA ALA A 182 -6.91 -31.53 39.87
C ALA A 182 -7.70 -32.84 39.72
N LEU A 183 -7.23 -33.78 38.92
CA LEU A 183 -7.96 -35.03 38.63
C LEU A 183 -7.86 -36.09 39.70
N SER A 184 -6.89 -35.99 40.62
CA SER A 184 -6.71 -36.97 41.71
C SER A 184 -7.74 -36.76 42.81
N GLY A 185 -8.70 -37.68 42.95
CA GLY A 185 -9.72 -37.65 44.01
C GLY A 185 -11.09 -37.10 43.64
N MET A 186 -11.32 -36.75 42.36
CA MET A 186 -12.62 -36.30 41.87
C MET A 186 -13.43 -37.44 41.25
N ASP A 187 -14.75 -37.30 41.27
CA ASP A 187 -15.65 -38.21 40.56
C ASP A 187 -15.47 -38.08 39.01
N GLN A 188 -15.87 -39.13 38.30
CA GLN A 188 -15.63 -39.27 36.87
C GLN A 188 -16.29 -38.15 36.04
N THR A 189 -17.45 -37.66 36.46
CA THR A 189 -18.19 -36.59 35.77
C THR A 189 -17.42 -35.26 35.88
N SER A 190 -16.95 -34.94 37.08
CA SER A 190 -16.15 -33.74 37.35
C SER A 190 -14.82 -33.77 36.57
N GLN A 191 -14.19 -34.96 36.46
CA GLN A 191 -12.99 -35.13 35.65
C GLN A 191 -13.21 -34.77 34.15
N TYR A 192 -14.30 -35.24 33.55
CA TYR A 192 -14.65 -34.95 32.18
C TYR A 192 -14.94 -33.45 31.94
N ILE A 193 -15.60 -32.78 32.89
CA ILE A 193 -15.87 -31.33 32.81
C ILE A 193 -14.56 -30.56 32.83
N ILE A 194 -13.63 -30.84 33.71
CA ILE A 194 -12.31 -30.17 33.80
C ILE A 194 -11.51 -30.42 32.55
N LEU A 195 -11.43 -31.65 32.05
CA LEU A 195 -10.75 -31.99 30.82
C LEU A 195 -11.34 -31.27 29.60
N GLY A 196 -12.68 -31.11 29.57
CA GLY A 196 -13.38 -30.36 28.54
C GLY A 196 -12.97 -28.88 28.53
N PHE A 197 -12.96 -28.21 29.67
CA PHE A 197 -12.51 -26.81 29.80
C PHE A 197 -11.03 -26.66 29.48
N ALA A 198 -10.17 -27.55 29.94
CA ALA A 198 -8.75 -27.54 29.63
C ALA A 198 -8.52 -27.69 28.10
N GLY A 199 -9.24 -28.60 27.45
CA GLY A 199 -9.20 -28.80 26.01
C GLY A 199 -9.57 -27.52 25.22
N ILE A 200 -10.67 -26.86 25.60
CA ILE A 200 -11.13 -25.60 24.98
C ILE A 200 -10.07 -24.52 25.16
N THR A 201 -9.50 -24.38 26.36
CA THR A 201 -8.46 -23.36 26.65
C THR A 201 -7.20 -23.61 25.81
N ILE A 202 -6.78 -24.85 25.67
CA ILE A 202 -5.63 -25.25 24.85
C ILE A 202 -5.88 -24.91 23.37
N LEU A 203 -7.05 -25.28 22.82
CA LEU A 203 -7.42 -25.00 21.43
C LEU A 203 -7.46 -23.52 21.17
N PHE A 204 -8.01 -22.71 22.08
CA PHE A 204 -8.08 -21.27 21.98
C PHE A 204 -6.66 -20.63 22.01
N GLY A 205 -5.78 -21.10 22.90
CA GLY A 205 -4.38 -20.68 22.97
C GLY A 205 -3.61 -21.00 21.68
N ILE A 206 -3.80 -22.19 21.11
CA ILE A 206 -3.21 -22.61 19.84
C ILE A 206 -3.75 -21.75 18.68
N TYR A 207 -5.05 -21.47 18.66
CA TYR A 207 -5.66 -20.61 17.65
C TYR A 207 -5.06 -19.20 17.67
N ILE A 208 -4.99 -18.55 18.84
CA ILE A 208 -4.39 -17.22 18.99
C ILE A 208 -2.91 -17.23 18.50
N MET A 209 -2.16 -18.24 18.93
CA MET A 209 -0.74 -18.36 18.54
C MET A 209 -0.59 -18.53 17.02
N ARG A 210 -1.40 -19.40 16.42
CA ARG A 210 -1.40 -19.60 14.95
C ARG A 210 -1.74 -18.32 14.19
N GLU A 211 -2.76 -17.57 14.65
CA GLU A 211 -3.19 -16.34 14.00
C GLU A 211 -2.11 -15.25 14.11
N ARG A 212 -1.44 -15.15 15.25
CA ARG A 212 -0.31 -14.23 15.44
C ARG A 212 0.91 -14.61 14.60
N LEU A 213 1.21 -15.88 14.46
CA LEU A 213 2.28 -16.36 13.59
C LEU A 213 1.98 -16.09 12.10
N LYS A 214 0.71 -16.28 11.67
CA LYS A 214 0.27 -15.91 10.33
C LYS A 214 0.41 -14.40 10.08
N SER A 215 -0.10 -13.57 11.00
CA SER A 215 0.03 -12.11 10.92
C SER A 215 1.50 -11.68 10.85
N TRP A 216 2.37 -12.34 11.62
CA TRP A 216 3.82 -12.09 11.56
C TRP A 216 4.42 -12.49 10.20
N ALA A 217 4.04 -13.65 9.65
CA ALA A 217 4.52 -14.16 8.36
C ALA A 217 4.02 -13.31 7.18
N SER A 218 2.75 -12.83 7.24
CA SER A 218 2.16 -11.98 6.20
C SER A 218 2.55 -10.51 6.27
N GLY A 219 3.42 -10.13 7.21
CA GLY A 219 3.99 -8.79 7.27
C GLY A 219 3.02 -7.71 7.76
N TRP A 220 1.96 -8.06 8.52
CA TRP A 220 0.94 -7.11 8.97
C TRP A 220 0.37 -6.28 7.80
N ARG A 221 -0.62 -6.82 7.11
CA ARG A 221 -1.51 -6.03 6.25
C ARG A 221 -2.68 -5.50 7.07
#